data_0fac0a51f1dbd57156579c59aec3761d
#
_entry.id   0fac0a51f1dbd57156579c59aec3761d
#
_cell.length_a   1.000
_cell.length_b   1.000
_cell.length_c   1.000
_cell.angle_alpha   90.00
_cell.angle_beta   90.00
_cell.angle_gamma   90.00
#
_symmetry.space_group_name_H-M   'P 1'
#
loop_
_entity.id
_entity.type
_entity.pdbx_description
1 polymer ?
#
loop_
_entity_poly.entity_id
_entity_poly.type
_entity_poly.pdbx_seq_one_letter_code
_entity_poly.pdbx_strand_id
1 'polypeptide(L)'
;MKKISILLVSVLLLCAAFCTVHAEGDSLIVYTSMPLNVADTIIAGFTEQTGIKVETVVASGGELLTRISAEAENPLGDVMMSGTISNVTKSMNLFEDYTTANEEFVMDNMKNVEGPLTRFDVIGSVLIVNNDLIGDIEITGYEDLLKPELKGKIAMADPNKASSAWEHVVNMLYAMGNGDPEQGWDYVEKFCEQLDGKLLGGSSAVYKGVVDGEYTVGLTSEGSAANQVSSGANVSIVYMKEGIIYRGDGVYIIKNCKNLENAKLFLDYCTSYDTQVMMNNDLNCRSVRADVPASSTLPAASELNILDAPEEEASAHKAEWMERFTDIYIDMQ
;
A
#
# COMPACT_ATOMS: atom_id res chain seq x y z
N MET A 1 2.62 87.14 -17.00
CA MET A 1 1.65 86.41 -16.22
C MET A 1 1.48 85.02 -16.88
N LYS A 2 2.24 84.05 -16.47
CA LYS A 2 2.21 82.71 -17.05
C LYS A 2 1.56 81.76 -16.01
N LYS A 3 0.42 81.15 -16.39
CA LYS A 3 -0.26 80.16 -15.59
C LYS A 3 0.43 78.81 -15.78
N ILE A 4 0.94 78.25 -14.69
CA ILE A 4 1.55 76.94 -14.67
C ILE A 4 0.38 75.95 -14.28
N SER A 5 0.01 75.08 -15.22
CA SER A 5 -0.91 74.01 -14.98
C SER A 5 -0.14 72.82 -14.42
N ILE A 6 -0.44 72.41 -13.19
CA ILE A 6 0.10 71.25 -12.57
C ILE A 6 -0.78 70.09 -13.00
N LEU A 7 -0.21 69.16 -13.78
CA LEU A 7 -0.83 67.90 -14.17
C LEU A 7 -0.61 66.87 -13.07
N LEU A 8 -1.65 66.55 -12.31
CA LEU A 8 -1.64 65.47 -11.32
C LEU A 8 -1.76 64.14 -12.06
N VAL A 9 -0.67 63.40 -12.14
CA VAL A 9 -0.68 62.03 -12.61
C VAL A 9 -1.05 61.11 -11.43
N SER A 10 -2.31 60.67 -11.43
CA SER A 10 -2.78 59.64 -10.49
C SER A 10 -2.27 58.27 -10.94
N VAL A 11 -1.24 57.80 -10.27
CA VAL A 11 -0.83 56.39 -10.38
C VAL A 11 -1.82 55.53 -9.58
N LEU A 12 -2.74 54.89 -10.32
CA LEU A 12 -3.55 53.82 -9.75
C LEU A 12 -2.64 52.60 -9.54
N LEU A 13 -2.19 52.41 -8.31
CA LEU A 13 -1.67 51.10 -7.87
C LEU A 13 -2.84 50.11 -7.82
N LEU A 14 -2.95 49.27 -8.82
CA LEU A 14 -3.80 48.07 -8.80
C LEU A 14 -3.12 47.08 -7.85
N CYS A 15 -3.41 47.16 -6.56
CA CYS A 15 -3.18 46.07 -5.66
C CYS A 15 -4.11 44.93 -6.08
N ALA A 16 -3.58 43.98 -6.86
CA ALA A 16 -4.19 42.68 -7.01
C ALA A 16 -4.17 42.05 -5.60
N ALA A 17 -5.25 42.23 -4.87
CA ALA A 17 -5.52 41.42 -3.70
C ALA A 17 -5.71 40.00 -4.20
N PHE A 18 -4.67 39.19 -4.07
CA PHE A 18 -4.85 37.73 -4.01
C PHE A 18 -5.76 37.50 -2.80
N CYS A 19 -7.06 37.38 -3.05
CA CYS A 19 -7.94 36.74 -2.12
C CYS A 19 -7.49 35.28 -2.02
N THR A 20 -6.59 35.00 -1.08
CA THR A 20 -6.49 33.65 -0.53
C THR A 20 -7.86 33.40 0.10
N VAL A 21 -8.70 32.67 -0.59
CA VAL A 21 -9.86 32.03 0.02
C VAL A 21 -9.26 31.07 1.04
N HIS A 22 -9.17 31.51 2.28
CA HIS A 22 -8.94 30.62 3.40
C HIS A 22 -10.20 29.78 3.50
N ALA A 23 -10.13 28.55 3.00
CA ALA A 23 -11.13 27.54 3.30
C ALA A 23 -11.18 27.36 4.82
N GLU A 24 -12.36 27.22 5.39
CA GLU A 24 -12.57 26.86 6.80
C GLU A 24 -11.80 25.56 7.08
N GLY A 25 -10.62 25.68 7.74
CA GLY A 25 -9.78 24.58 8.18
C GLY A 25 -8.46 24.45 7.41
N ASP A 26 -7.37 25.07 7.93
CA ASP A 26 -5.99 24.82 7.47
C ASP A 26 -5.47 23.45 7.95
N SER A 27 -6.33 22.45 8.07
CA SER A 27 -5.99 21.14 8.64
C SER A 27 -6.62 19.99 7.87
N LEU A 28 -6.02 18.80 8.02
CA LEU A 28 -6.50 17.53 7.49
C LEU A 28 -6.22 16.44 8.54
N ILE A 29 -7.14 15.50 8.74
CA ILE A 29 -6.94 14.35 9.62
C ILE A 29 -6.85 13.09 8.77
N VAL A 30 -5.67 12.45 8.76
CA VAL A 30 -5.36 11.25 7.98
C VAL A 30 -5.30 10.03 8.89
N TYR A 31 -6.12 9.04 8.61
CA TYR A 31 -6.09 7.71 9.22
C TYR A 31 -5.23 6.80 8.33
N THR A 32 -4.21 6.15 8.91
CA THR A 32 -3.30 5.31 8.12
C THR A 32 -2.85 4.05 8.84
N SER A 33 -2.65 2.97 8.07
CA SER A 33 -1.98 1.75 8.50
C SER A 33 -0.59 1.56 7.88
N MET A 34 -0.13 2.56 7.11
CA MET A 34 1.21 2.54 6.51
C MET A 34 2.32 2.62 7.58
N PRO A 35 3.53 2.14 7.28
CA PRO A 35 4.70 2.41 8.10
C PRO A 35 4.88 3.93 8.31
N LEU A 36 5.12 4.34 9.57
CA LEU A 36 5.17 5.75 9.94
C LEU A 36 6.16 6.57 9.10
N ASN A 37 7.34 6.03 8.83
CA ASN A 37 8.35 6.72 8.02
C ASN A 37 7.85 7.02 6.59
N VAL A 38 7.02 6.16 6.02
CA VAL A 38 6.43 6.38 4.69
C VAL A 38 5.33 7.43 4.77
N ALA A 39 4.38 7.25 5.69
CA ALA A 39 3.28 8.18 5.90
C ALA A 39 3.79 9.59 6.23
N ASP A 40 4.73 9.71 7.16
CA ASP A 40 5.29 11.00 7.60
C ASP A 40 6.00 11.73 6.45
N THR A 41 6.72 11.02 5.57
CA THR A 41 7.39 11.63 4.42
C THR A 41 6.38 12.19 3.41
N ILE A 42 5.34 11.42 3.06
CA ILE A 42 4.27 11.86 2.17
C ILE A 42 3.54 13.09 2.76
N ILE A 43 3.19 13.01 4.03
CA ILE A 43 2.47 14.07 4.76
C ILE A 43 3.32 15.34 4.88
N ALA A 44 4.61 15.21 5.17
CA ALA A 44 5.53 16.35 5.25
C ALA A 44 5.61 17.10 3.92
N GLY A 45 5.75 16.38 2.81
CA GLY A 45 5.78 16.97 1.47
C GLY A 45 4.45 17.66 1.12
N PHE A 46 3.31 17.06 1.47
CA PHE A 46 1.99 17.70 1.28
C PHE A 46 1.89 19.00 2.09
N THR A 47 2.29 18.98 3.36
CA THR A 47 2.26 20.16 4.23
C THR A 47 3.20 21.26 3.72
N GLU A 48 4.40 20.89 3.24
CA GLU A 48 5.36 21.85 2.65
C GLU A 48 4.79 22.52 1.40
N GLN A 49 4.13 21.75 0.53
CA GLN A 49 3.59 22.26 -0.73
C GLN A 49 2.34 23.11 -0.53
N THR A 50 1.46 22.76 0.42
CA THR A 50 0.12 23.36 0.55
C THR A 50 -0.02 24.30 1.74
N GLY A 51 0.81 24.17 2.77
CA GLY A 51 0.65 24.83 4.07
C GLY A 51 -0.42 24.21 4.95
N ILE A 52 -1.14 23.17 4.50
CA ILE A 52 -2.18 22.48 5.26
C ILE A 52 -1.51 21.59 6.33
N LYS A 53 -1.91 21.74 7.59
CA LYS A 53 -1.43 20.91 8.69
C LYS A 53 -2.15 19.57 8.68
N VAL A 54 -1.40 18.49 8.81
CA VAL A 54 -1.97 17.14 8.86
C VAL A 54 -1.79 16.53 10.24
N GLU A 55 -2.88 16.06 10.82
CA GLU A 55 -2.87 15.20 12.00
C GLU A 55 -3.03 13.75 11.57
N THR A 56 -2.22 12.86 12.14
CA THR A 56 -2.20 11.45 11.74
C THR A 56 -2.71 10.55 12.87
N VAL A 57 -3.59 9.63 12.53
CA VAL A 57 -4.03 8.55 13.41
C VAL A 57 -3.58 7.23 12.82
N VAL A 58 -2.75 6.50 13.57
CA VAL A 58 -2.16 5.23 13.13
C VAL A 58 -2.82 4.07 13.86
N ALA A 59 -3.37 3.13 13.11
CA ALA A 59 -3.91 1.87 13.62
C ALA A 59 -3.92 0.82 12.50
N SER A 60 -4.31 -0.42 12.79
CA SER A 60 -4.51 -1.42 11.75
C SER A 60 -5.69 -1.05 10.83
N GLY A 61 -5.66 -1.49 9.58
CA GLY A 61 -6.73 -1.17 8.61
C GLY A 61 -8.14 -1.56 9.11
N GLY A 62 -8.27 -2.71 9.78
CA GLY A 62 -9.53 -3.15 10.37
C GLY A 62 -10.02 -2.26 11.53
N GLU A 63 -9.11 -1.80 12.38
CA GLU A 63 -9.43 -0.85 13.46
C GLU A 63 -9.86 0.51 12.90
N LEU A 64 -9.17 0.99 11.84
CA LEU A 64 -9.53 2.24 11.16
C LEU A 64 -10.92 2.16 10.54
N LEU A 65 -11.25 1.07 9.82
CA LEU A 65 -12.58 0.88 9.25
C LEU A 65 -13.67 0.79 10.32
N THR A 66 -13.40 0.12 11.45
CA THR A 66 -14.30 0.06 12.59
C THR A 66 -14.54 1.47 13.17
N ARG A 67 -13.48 2.26 13.30
CA ARG A 67 -13.54 3.63 13.80
C ARG A 67 -14.31 4.52 12.83
N ILE A 68 -14.01 4.50 11.53
CA ILE A 68 -14.74 5.29 10.51
C ILE A 68 -16.23 4.94 10.53
N SER A 69 -16.56 3.64 10.65
CA SER A 69 -17.95 3.20 10.76
C SER A 69 -18.65 3.73 12.01
N ALA A 70 -17.96 3.75 13.16
CA ALA A 70 -18.51 4.29 14.40
C ALA A 70 -18.68 5.81 14.36
N GLU A 71 -17.87 6.51 13.58
CA GLU A 71 -17.87 7.96 13.40
C GLU A 71 -18.75 8.44 12.21
N ALA A 72 -19.44 7.54 11.49
CA ALA A 72 -20.11 7.84 10.22
C ALA A 72 -21.12 9.00 10.27
N GLU A 73 -21.81 9.18 11.42
CA GLU A 73 -22.76 10.31 11.63
C GLU A 73 -22.06 11.65 11.92
N ASN A 74 -20.81 11.64 12.40
CA ASN A 74 -19.99 12.81 12.66
C ASN A 74 -18.51 12.47 12.50
N PRO A 75 -18.01 12.40 11.27
CA PRO A 75 -16.62 12.01 10.99
C PRO A 75 -15.61 12.90 11.70
N LEU A 76 -14.62 12.26 12.30
CA LEU A 76 -13.48 12.94 12.93
C LEU A 76 -12.25 12.92 12.00
N GLY A 77 -12.11 11.91 11.12
CA GLY A 77 -11.10 11.84 10.08
C GLY A 77 -11.60 12.36 8.75
N ASP A 78 -10.68 12.77 7.88
CA ASP A 78 -10.98 13.26 6.54
C ASP A 78 -10.56 12.27 5.45
N VAL A 79 -9.44 11.59 5.66
CA VAL A 79 -8.83 10.66 4.69
C VAL A 79 -8.46 9.37 5.39
N MET A 80 -8.67 8.24 4.72
CA MET A 80 -8.02 6.96 5.03
C MET A 80 -6.95 6.69 3.97
N MET A 81 -5.68 6.61 4.39
CA MET A 81 -4.54 6.31 3.54
C MET A 81 -4.03 4.90 3.85
N SER A 82 -4.20 3.98 2.96
CA SER A 82 -3.91 2.56 2.97
C SER A 82 -5.19 1.70 2.95
N GLY A 83 -5.11 0.57 2.28
CA GLY A 83 -6.14 -0.44 2.15
C GLY A 83 -6.41 -0.80 0.70
N THR A 84 -6.16 -2.06 0.34
CA THR A 84 -6.54 -2.60 -0.96
C THR A 84 -8.06 -2.76 -1.05
N ILE A 85 -8.60 -2.93 -2.25
CA ILE A 85 -10.05 -3.12 -2.45
C ILE A 85 -10.58 -4.29 -1.64
N SER A 86 -9.82 -5.38 -1.55
CA SER A 86 -10.21 -6.58 -0.78
C SER A 86 -10.39 -6.30 0.73
N ASN A 87 -9.76 -5.25 1.24
CA ASN A 87 -9.89 -4.85 2.64
C ASN A 87 -11.08 -3.92 2.88
N VAL A 88 -11.43 -3.08 1.90
CA VAL A 88 -12.44 -2.01 2.06
C VAL A 88 -13.79 -2.30 1.39
N THR A 89 -13.88 -3.35 0.55
CA THR A 89 -15.08 -3.67 -0.26
C THR A 89 -16.39 -3.62 0.54
N LYS A 90 -16.40 -4.17 1.75
CA LYS A 90 -17.60 -4.18 2.62
C LYS A 90 -17.91 -2.82 3.25
N SER A 91 -17.02 -1.86 3.12
CA SER A 91 -17.07 -0.55 3.76
C SER A 91 -17.03 0.61 2.75
N MET A 92 -17.17 0.33 1.44
CA MET A 92 -17.12 1.35 0.38
C MET A 92 -18.14 2.48 0.59
N ASN A 93 -19.28 2.18 1.19
CA ASN A 93 -20.30 3.18 1.52
C ASN A 93 -19.87 4.22 2.57
N LEU A 94 -18.75 4.00 3.25
CA LEU A 94 -18.16 4.94 4.22
C LEU A 94 -17.28 6.02 3.56
N PHE A 95 -17.07 5.95 2.26
CA PHE A 95 -16.19 6.85 1.53
C PHE A 95 -16.94 7.63 0.45
N GLU A 96 -16.40 8.80 0.09
CA GLU A 96 -16.88 9.64 -1.00
C GLU A 96 -16.31 9.17 -2.34
N ASP A 97 -17.10 9.21 -3.38
CA ASP A 97 -16.64 8.97 -4.73
C ASP A 97 -15.74 10.13 -5.17
N TYR A 98 -14.53 9.83 -5.59
CA TYR A 98 -13.61 10.81 -6.11
C TYR A 98 -12.63 10.20 -7.10
N THR A 99 -12.49 10.82 -8.25
CA THR A 99 -11.47 10.49 -9.25
C THR A 99 -10.41 11.58 -9.22
N THR A 100 -9.15 11.18 -8.97
CA THR A 100 -8.03 12.13 -8.90
C THR A 100 -7.84 12.90 -10.21
N ALA A 101 -7.38 14.14 -10.12
CA ALA A 101 -7.02 14.95 -11.29
C ALA A 101 -5.89 14.32 -12.13
N ASN A 102 -5.16 13.34 -11.58
CA ASN A 102 -4.05 12.64 -12.23
C ASN A 102 -4.45 11.29 -12.87
N GLU A 103 -5.74 10.94 -12.89
CA GLU A 103 -6.23 9.62 -13.29
C GLU A 103 -5.78 9.20 -14.71
N GLU A 104 -5.64 10.15 -15.63
CA GLU A 104 -5.18 9.87 -16.99
C GLU A 104 -3.78 9.24 -17.06
N PHE A 105 -2.91 9.54 -16.07
CA PHE A 105 -1.54 9.03 -15.99
C PHE A 105 -1.42 7.72 -15.22
N VAL A 106 -2.46 7.30 -14.52
CA VAL A 106 -2.50 6.04 -13.77
C VAL A 106 -2.52 4.87 -14.77
N MET A 107 -1.78 3.79 -14.45
CA MET A 107 -1.77 2.56 -15.24
C MET A 107 -3.20 2.00 -15.40
N ASP A 108 -3.55 1.49 -16.58
CA ASP A 108 -4.92 1.10 -16.90
C ASP A 108 -5.55 0.11 -15.92
N ASN A 109 -4.78 -0.84 -15.40
CA ASN A 109 -5.22 -1.80 -14.40
C ASN A 109 -5.28 -1.24 -12.95
N MET A 110 -4.83 0.00 -12.75
CA MET A 110 -4.84 0.68 -11.44
C MET A 110 -5.82 1.87 -11.40
N LYS A 111 -6.47 2.18 -12.52
CA LYS A 111 -7.43 3.30 -12.62
C LYS A 111 -8.64 3.11 -11.72
N ASN A 112 -9.12 4.23 -11.20
CA ASN A 112 -10.42 4.36 -10.56
C ASN A 112 -11.33 5.14 -11.51
N VAL A 113 -12.09 4.43 -12.32
CA VAL A 113 -13.01 5.07 -13.28
C VAL A 113 -14.25 5.61 -12.57
N GLU A 114 -14.71 4.91 -11.54
CA GLU A 114 -15.87 5.28 -10.73
C GLU A 114 -15.67 4.78 -9.30
N GLY A 115 -16.16 5.55 -8.31
CA GLY A 115 -16.16 5.15 -6.91
C GLY A 115 -15.12 5.85 -6.04
N PRO A 116 -14.94 5.37 -4.79
CA PRO A 116 -14.15 6.07 -3.78
C PRO A 116 -12.66 5.69 -3.77
N LEU A 117 -12.23 4.69 -4.54
CA LEU A 117 -10.87 4.17 -4.49
C LEU A 117 -9.93 4.96 -5.41
N THR A 118 -9.02 5.73 -4.85
CA THR A 118 -7.85 6.26 -5.56
C THR A 118 -6.64 5.43 -5.20
N ARG A 119 -6.05 4.72 -6.17
CA ARG A 119 -4.80 3.97 -5.94
C ARG A 119 -3.61 4.92 -6.02
N PHE A 120 -2.65 4.76 -5.10
CA PHE A 120 -1.47 5.63 -5.03
C PHE A 120 -0.15 4.87 -4.82
N ASP A 121 -0.21 3.58 -4.51
CA ASP A 121 0.94 2.69 -4.34
C ASP A 121 0.61 1.31 -4.90
N VAL A 122 1.63 0.59 -5.38
CA VAL A 122 1.49 -0.80 -5.84
C VAL A 122 2.22 -1.71 -4.88
N ILE A 123 1.48 -2.64 -4.28
CA ILE A 123 2.01 -3.62 -3.34
C ILE A 123 2.22 -4.94 -4.06
N GLY A 124 3.46 -5.44 -4.07
CA GLY A 124 3.83 -6.76 -4.56
C GLY A 124 4.10 -7.74 -3.42
N SER A 125 3.76 -9.00 -3.60
CA SER A 125 4.16 -10.09 -2.71
C SER A 125 5.56 -10.57 -3.07
N VAL A 126 6.46 -10.68 -2.09
CA VAL A 126 7.84 -11.17 -2.28
C VAL A 126 8.29 -12.02 -1.10
N LEU A 127 9.37 -12.77 -1.29
CA LEU A 127 10.09 -13.41 -0.18
C LEU A 127 11.26 -12.53 0.24
N ILE A 128 11.46 -12.38 1.54
CA ILE A 128 12.68 -11.85 2.14
C ILE A 128 13.52 -12.99 2.68
N VAL A 129 14.81 -13.04 2.36
CA VAL A 129 15.71 -14.15 2.69
C VAL A 129 16.89 -13.63 3.49
N ASN A 130 17.20 -14.25 4.60
CA ASN A 130 18.40 -13.95 5.41
C ASN A 130 19.62 -14.61 4.78
N ASN A 131 20.59 -13.80 4.34
CA ASN A 131 21.77 -14.27 3.59
C ASN A 131 22.76 -15.05 4.47
N ASP A 132 22.74 -14.91 5.80
CA ASP A 132 23.59 -15.65 6.71
C ASP A 132 23.04 -17.04 7.03
N LEU A 133 21.70 -17.19 7.01
CA LEU A 133 21.02 -18.43 7.38
C LEU A 133 20.70 -19.35 6.21
N ILE A 134 20.61 -18.80 5.00
CA ILE A 134 20.18 -19.57 3.82
C ILE A 134 21.23 -20.61 3.36
N GLY A 135 22.53 -20.35 3.62
CA GLY A 135 23.60 -21.25 3.19
C GLY A 135 23.62 -21.49 1.69
N ASP A 136 23.68 -22.76 1.30
CA ASP A 136 23.71 -23.19 -0.11
C ASP A 136 22.29 -23.44 -0.68
N ILE A 137 21.22 -23.10 0.05
CA ILE A 137 19.84 -23.30 -0.40
C ILE A 137 19.48 -22.22 -1.41
N GLU A 138 19.21 -22.59 -2.64
CA GLU A 138 18.70 -21.68 -3.65
C GLU A 138 17.19 -21.50 -3.47
N ILE A 139 16.73 -20.23 -3.40
CA ILE A 139 15.32 -19.86 -3.35
C ILE A 139 15.01 -18.99 -4.55
N THR A 140 14.14 -19.48 -5.43
CA THR A 140 13.68 -18.78 -6.64
C THR A 140 12.16 -18.59 -6.66
N GLY A 141 11.45 -19.23 -5.74
CA GLY A 141 10.00 -19.14 -5.69
C GLY A 141 9.38 -19.99 -4.57
N TYR A 142 8.07 -20.14 -4.70
CA TYR A 142 7.26 -20.85 -3.71
C TYR A 142 7.60 -22.34 -3.62
N GLU A 143 7.90 -23.02 -4.75
CA GLU A 143 8.28 -24.45 -4.70
C GLU A 143 9.46 -24.71 -3.78
N ASP A 144 10.42 -23.80 -3.74
CA ASP A 144 11.63 -23.94 -2.94
C ASP A 144 11.35 -23.87 -1.43
N LEU A 145 10.21 -23.28 -1.02
CA LEU A 145 9.77 -23.24 0.39
C LEU A 145 9.39 -24.63 0.93
N LEU A 146 9.14 -25.60 0.05
CA LEU A 146 8.83 -26.98 0.44
C LEU A 146 10.09 -27.83 0.72
N LYS A 147 11.30 -27.25 0.59
CA LYS A 147 12.54 -27.94 0.93
C LYS A 147 12.57 -28.31 2.42
N PRO A 148 12.90 -29.58 2.78
CA PRO A 148 12.86 -30.03 4.18
C PRO A 148 13.74 -29.20 5.12
N GLU A 149 14.82 -28.61 4.61
CA GLU A 149 15.75 -27.78 5.36
C GLU A 149 15.14 -26.47 5.87
N LEU A 150 14.01 -26.05 5.25
CA LEU A 150 13.28 -24.85 5.60
C LEU A 150 12.11 -25.08 6.58
N LYS A 151 11.81 -26.34 6.93
CA LYS A 151 10.72 -26.63 7.87
C LYS A 151 10.94 -25.93 9.21
N GLY A 152 9.94 -25.17 9.66
CA GLY A 152 9.96 -24.34 10.87
C GLY A 152 10.86 -23.10 10.79
N LYS A 153 11.44 -22.78 9.63
CA LYS A 153 12.32 -21.61 9.40
C LYS A 153 11.69 -20.55 8.50
N ILE A 154 10.41 -20.69 8.19
CA ILE A 154 9.67 -19.76 7.35
C ILE A 154 8.79 -18.88 8.23
N ALA A 155 8.89 -17.57 8.06
CA ALA A 155 8.06 -16.58 8.72
C ALA A 155 6.87 -16.21 7.83
N MET A 156 5.65 -16.42 8.33
CA MET A 156 4.41 -15.92 7.75
C MET A 156 3.54 -15.32 8.85
N ALA A 157 2.90 -14.20 8.60
CA ALA A 157 1.91 -13.66 9.51
C ALA A 157 0.58 -14.40 9.39
N ASP A 158 -0.25 -14.32 10.42
CA ASP A 158 -1.63 -14.80 10.37
C ASP A 158 -2.42 -14.00 9.34
N PRO A 159 -2.92 -14.61 8.24
CA PRO A 159 -3.66 -13.90 7.22
C PRO A 159 -4.99 -13.30 7.70
N ASN A 160 -5.51 -13.76 8.84
CA ASN A 160 -6.64 -13.10 9.50
C ASN A 160 -6.28 -11.77 10.18
N LYS A 161 -4.97 -11.48 10.39
CA LYS A 161 -4.50 -10.29 11.10
C LYS A 161 -3.66 -9.36 10.23
N ALA A 162 -3.09 -9.87 9.14
CA ALA A 162 -2.16 -9.14 8.30
C ALA A 162 -2.56 -9.21 6.83
N SER A 163 -2.79 -8.04 6.22
CA SER A 163 -3.16 -7.95 4.80
C SER A 163 -2.09 -8.54 3.87
N SER A 164 -0.80 -8.32 4.15
CA SER A 164 0.27 -8.91 3.34
C SER A 164 0.26 -10.43 3.36
N ALA A 165 -0.11 -11.06 4.49
CA ALA A 165 -0.23 -12.50 4.57
C ALA A 165 -1.44 -13.01 3.77
N TRP A 166 -2.56 -12.29 3.80
CA TRP A 166 -3.69 -12.56 2.91
C TRP A 166 -3.30 -12.50 1.44
N GLU A 167 -2.60 -11.44 1.02
CA GLU A 167 -2.14 -11.32 -0.36
C GLU A 167 -1.18 -12.47 -0.75
N HIS A 168 -0.37 -12.98 0.18
CA HIS A 168 0.44 -14.18 -0.06
C HIS A 168 -0.40 -15.45 -0.23
N VAL A 169 -1.50 -15.62 0.52
CA VAL A 169 -2.43 -16.75 0.29
C VAL A 169 -2.98 -16.65 -1.13
N VAL A 170 -3.49 -15.48 -1.53
CA VAL A 170 -3.99 -15.28 -2.90
C VAL A 170 -2.89 -15.54 -3.93
N ASN A 171 -1.68 -15.01 -3.71
CA ASN A 171 -0.56 -15.22 -4.63
C ASN A 171 -0.20 -16.71 -4.78
N MET A 172 -0.15 -17.46 -3.68
CA MET A 172 0.10 -18.91 -3.73
C MET A 172 -0.98 -19.65 -4.53
N LEU A 173 -2.25 -19.30 -4.33
CA LEU A 173 -3.36 -19.93 -5.03
C LEU A 173 -3.25 -19.75 -6.55
N TYR A 174 -3.01 -18.53 -7.02
CA TYR A 174 -2.90 -18.27 -8.46
C TYR A 174 -1.57 -18.76 -9.04
N ALA A 175 -0.44 -18.54 -8.34
CA ALA A 175 0.88 -18.93 -8.83
C ALA A 175 1.03 -20.45 -8.94
N MET A 176 0.64 -21.15 -7.89
CA MET A 176 0.79 -22.60 -7.83
C MET A 176 -0.35 -23.36 -8.51
N GLY A 177 -1.48 -22.68 -8.71
CA GLY A 177 -2.61 -23.19 -9.48
C GLY A 177 -2.53 -22.90 -10.98
N ASN A 178 -1.44 -22.29 -11.47
CA ASN A 178 -1.30 -21.88 -12.89
C ASN A 178 -2.46 -20.98 -13.37
N GLY A 179 -2.88 -20.04 -12.52
CA GLY A 179 -3.97 -19.11 -12.78
C GLY A 179 -5.36 -19.61 -12.34
N ASP A 180 -5.49 -20.84 -11.90
CA ASP A 180 -6.72 -21.38 -11.32
C ASP A 180 -6.54 -21.52 -9.79
N PRO A 181 -7.15 -20.64 -8.97
CA PRO A 181 -6.92 -20.66 -7.53
C PRO A 181 -7.34 -21.96 -6.84
N GLU A 182 -8.31 -22.69 -7.41
CA GLU A 182 -8.73 -23.98 -6.83
C GLU A 182 -7.63 -25.05 -6.88
N GLN A 183 -6.78 -25.01 -7.90
CA GLN A 183 -5.64 -25.93 -8.01
C GLN A 183 -4.46 -25.57 -7.12
N GLY A 184 -4.41 -24.35 -6.61
CA GLY A 184 -3.34 -23.87 -5.72
C GLY A 184 -3.41 -24.42 -4.28
N TRP A 185 -4.55 -24.96 -3.87
CA TRP A 185 -4.74 -25.44 -2.51
C TRP A 185 -3.86 -26.64 -2.14
N ASP A 186 -3.52 -27.51 -3.09
CA ASP A 186 -2.59 -28.62 -2.87
C ASP A 186 -1.19 -28.12 -2.44
N TYR A 187 -0.79 -26.95 -2.94
CA TYR A 187 0.44 -26.30 -2.50
C TYR A 187 0.29 -25.69 -1.11
N VAL A 188 -0.81 -24.97 -0.86
CA VAL A 188 -1.07 -24.32 0.44
C VAL A 188 -1.06 -25.34 1.59
N GLU A 189 -1.62 -26.54 1.37
CA GLU A 189 -1.58 -27.64 2.34
C GLU A 189 -0.14 -28.03 2.69
N LYS A 190 0.69 -28.30 1.69
CA LYS A 190 2.11 -28.64 1.89
C LYS A 190 2.91 -27.50 2.52
N PHE A 191 2.59 -26.26 2.15
CA PHE A 191 3.22 -25.06 2.73
C PHE A 191 2.85 -24.89 4.21
N CYS A 192 1.62 -25.12 4.60
CA CYS A 192 1.21 -25.08 6.01
C CYS A 192 1.98 -26.09 6.87
N GLU A 193 2.29 -27.27 6.33
CA GLU A 193 3.16 -28.25 7.01
C GLU A 193 4.58 -27.71 7.24
N GLN A 194 5.11 -26.87 6.33
CA GLN A 194 6.44 -26.26 6.46
C GLN A 194 6.50 -25.20 7.56
N LEU A 195 5.39 -24.55 7.88
CA LEU A 195 5.32 -23.54 8.94
C LEU A 195 5.55 -24.10 10.34
N ASP A 196 5.38 -25.42 10.54
CA ASP A 196 5.60 -26.11 11.82
C ASP A 196 4.82 -25.45 12.99
N GLY A 197 3.55 -25.13 12.73
CA GLY A 197 2.64 -24.52 13.70
C GLY A 197 2.94 -23.08 14.10
N LYS A 198 3.59 -22.29 13.23
CA LYS A 198 3.98 -20.91 13.55
C LYS A 198 3.40 -19.89 12.58
N LEU A 199 2.39 -19.14 13.03
CA LEU A 199 1.93 -17.92 12.39
C LEU A 199 2.20 -16.71 13.31
N LEU A 200 2.78 -15.65 12.74
CA LEU A 200 3.15 -14.44 13.46
C LEU A 200 1.98 -13.46 13.58
N GLY A 201 2.02 -12.60 14.59
CA GLY A 201 0.92 -11.69 14.90
C GLY A 201 0.70 -10.54 13.91
N GLY A 202 1.63 -10.30 12.98
CA GLY A 202 1.51 -9.21 12.01
C GLY A 202 2.69 -9.13 11.04
N SER A 203 2.51 -8.36 9.96
CA SER A 203 3.47 -8.21 8.86
C SER A 203 4.86 -7.78 9.32
N SER A 204 4.96 -6.84 10.28
CA SER A 204 6.26 -6.36 10.75
C SER A 204 7.06 -7.42 11.50
N ALA A 205 6.40 -8.38 12.14
CA ALA A 205 7.07 -9.49 12.81
C ALA A 205 7.78 -10.42 11.81
N VAL A 206 7.26 -10.52 10.58
CA VAL A 206 7.84 -11.36 9.53
C VAL A 206 9.22 -10.85 9.11
N TYR A 207 9.29 -9.64 8.55
CA TYR A 207 10.55 -9.13 8.04
C TYR A 207 11.58 -8.85 9.15
N LYS A 208 11.12 -8.42 10.34
CA LYS A 208 12.00 -8.27 11.50
C LYS A 208 12.57 -9.59 11.96
N GLY A 209 11.75 -10.64 12.09
CA GLY A 209 12.22 -11.97 12.47
C GLY A 209 13.24 -12.55 11.49
N VAL A 210 13.12 -12.23 10.19
CA VAL A 210 14.15 -12.61 9.20
C VAL A 210 15.41 -11.79 9.37
N VAL A 211 15.31 -10.47 9.52
CA VAL A 211 16.47 -9.58 9.75
C VAL A 211 17.22 -9.95 11.03
N ASP A 212 16.50 -10.25 12.11
CA ASP A 212 17.04 -10.60 13.42
C ASP A 212 17.60 -12.05 13.47
N GLY A 213 17.43 -12.83 12.39
CA GLY A 213 17.96 -14.19 12.28
C GLY A 213 17.12 -15.26 13.00
N GLU A 214 15.87 -14.97 13.33
CA GLU A 214 14.92 -15.94 13.90
C GLU A 214 14.38 -16.88 12.82
N TYR A 215 14.27 -16.39 11.57
CA TYR A 215 13.78 -17.12 10.41
C TYR A 215 14.72 -16.97 9.23
N THR A 216 14.78 -18.00 8.38
CA THR A 216 15.60 -18.00 7.17
C THR A 216 14.91 -17.27 6.00
N VAL A 217 13.58 -17.45 5.87
CA VAL A 217 12.77 -16.87 4.80
C VAL A 217 11.50 -16.27 5.41
N GLY A 218 11.01 -15.18 4.85
CA GLY A 218 9.73 -14.57 5.25
C GLY A 218 8.88 -14.17 4.05
N LEU A 219 7.57 -14.32 4.20
CA LEU A 219 6.57 -13.88 3.24
C LEU A 219 6.14 -12.45 3.56
N THR A 220 6.50 -11.47 2.74
CA THR A 220 6.27 -10.05 3.03
C THR A 220 5.95 -9.24 1.77
N SER A 221 5.67 -7.94 1.94
CA SER A 221 5.49 -7.03 0.81
C SER A 221 6.83 -6.53 0.25
N GLU A 222 6.86 -6.21 -1.05
CA GLU A 222 8.03 -5.70 -1.77
C GLU A 222 8.63 -4.49 -1.07
N GLY A 223 7.83 -3.46 -0.78
CA GLY A 223 8.30 -2.25 -0.11
C GLY A 223 8.88 -2.52 1.28
N SER A 224 8.28 -3.45 2.06
CA SER A 224 8.82 -3.82 3.36
C SER A 224 10.18 -4.50 3.25
N ALA A 225 10.36 -5.42 2.31
CA ALA A 225 11.63 -6.09 2.06
C ALA A 225 12.69 -5.10 1.53
N ALA A 226 12.32 -4.25 0.58
CA ALA A 226 13.21 -3.24 0.00
C ALA A 226 13.70 -2.23 1.04
N ASN A 227 12.86 -1.83 1.98
CA ASN A 227 13.25 -0.97 3.09
C ASN A 227 14.28 -1.64 4.01
N GLN A 228 14.22 -2.96 4.23
CA GLN A 228 15.24 -3.66 4.99
C GLN A 228 16.59 -3.68 4.24
N VAL A 229 16.57 -3.97 2.94
CA VAL A 229 17.77 -3.93 2.09
C VAL A 229 18.38 -2.52 2.08
N SER A 230 17.55 -1.48 1.88
CA SER A 230 17.99 -0.07 1.86
C SER A 230 18.56 0.39 3.20
N SER A 231 18.10 -0.17 4.32
CA SER A 231 18.65 0.09 5.65
C SER A 231 19.95 -0.67 5.96
N GLY A 232 20.43 -1.49 5.02
CA GLY A 232 21.70 -2.23 5.15
C GLY A 232 21.58 -3.58 5.86
N ALA A 233 20.38 -4.13 6.04
CA ALA A 233 20.18 -5.47 6.54
C ALA A 233 20.76 -6.51 5.55
N ASN A 234 21.38 -7.58 6.08
CA ASN A 234 21.95 -8.65 5.24
C ASN A 234 20.87 -9.63 4.78
N VAL A 235 19.95 -9.11 3.98
CA VAL A 235 18.83 -9.86 3.40
C VAL A 235 18.72 -9.64 1.90
N SER A 236 18.08 -10.58 1.21
CA SER A 236 17.79 -10.50 -0.23
C SER A 236 16.28 -10.56 -0.47
N ILE A 237 15.85 -9.99 -1.60
CA ILE A 237 14.47 -10.06 -2.07
C ILE A 237 14.40 -11.12 -3.16
N VAL A 238 13.42 -12.03 -3.07
CA VAL A 238 13.13 -13.01 -4.11
C VAL A 238 11.73 -12.74 -4.66
N TYR A 239 11.69 -12.45 -5.96
CA TYR A 239 10.48 -12.41 -6.76
C TYR A 239 10.20 -13.81 -7.27
N MET A 240 9.06 -14.38 -6.89
CA MET A 240 8.76 -15.78 -7.18
C MET A 240 8.68 -16.05 -8.68
N LYS A 241 9.42 -17.03 -9.18
CA LYS A 241 9.43 -17.43 -10.60
C LYS A 241 8.04 -17.90 -11.07
N GLU A 242 7.26 -18.47 -10.18
CA GLU A 242 5.89 -18.92 -10.45
C GLU A 242 4.95 -17.73 -10.70
N GLY A 243 5.34 -16.55 -10.23
CA GLY A 243 4.67 -15.29 -10.46
C GLY A 243 4.29 -14.56 -9.19
N ILE A 244 4.13 -13.26 -9.34
CA ILE A 244 3.73 -12.34 -8.28
C ILE A 244 2.45 -11.61 -8.66
N ILE A 245 1.65 -11.26 -7.66
CA ILE A 245 0.47 -10.43 -7.82
C ILE A 245 0.80 -9.02 -7.34
N TYR A 246 0.44 -8.03 -8.13
CA TYR A 246 0.42 -6.63 -7.74
C TYR A 246 -0.98 -6.19 -7.35
N ARG A 247 -1.08 -5.47 -6.23
CA ARG A 247 -2.31 -4.83 -5.75
C ARG A 247 -2.12 -3.34 -5.59
N GLY A 248 -3.13 -2.59 -5.99
CA GLY A 248 -3.14 -1.15 -5.72
C GLY A 248 -3.55 -0.87 -4.29
N ASP A 249 -2.70 -0.19 -3.52
CA ASP A 249 -3.09 0.34 -2.22
C ASP A 249 -3.84 1.66 -2.40
N GLY A 250 -4.88 1.86 -1.62
CA GLY A 250 -5.83 2.94 -1.81
C GLY A 250 -5.66 4.08 -0.84
N VAL A 251 -6.07 5.26 -1.29
CA VAL A 251 -6.35 6.42 -0.47
C VAL A 251 -7.80 6.85 -0.72
N TYR A 252 -8.54 7.14 0.35
CA TYR A 252 -9.99 7.30 0.34
C TYR A 252 -10.40 8.55 1.08
N ILE A 253 -11.37 9.29 0.55
CA ILE A 253 -12.02 10.40 1.26
C ILE A 253 -13.12 9.84 2.16
N ILE A 254 -13.06 10.10 3.46
CA ILE A 254 -14.10 9.67 4.41
C ILE A 254 -15.38 10.44 4.12
N LYS A 255 -16.50 9.72 4.02
CA LYS A 255 -17.79 10.31 3.67
C LYS A 255 -18.22 11.36 4.69
N ASN A 256 -18.75 12.50 4.20
CA ASN A 256 -19.15 13.65 5.01
C ASN A 256 -18.01 14.22 5.89
N CYS A 257 -16.75 14.03 5.54
CA CYS A 257 -15.61 14.62 6.24
C CYS A 257 -15.70 16.16 6.26
N LYS A 258 -15.04 16.79 7.24
CA LYS A 258 -15.15 18.25 7.46
C LYS A 258 -14.31 19.05 6.45
N ASN A 259 -13.21 18.47 5.99
CA ASN A 259 -12.23 19.15 5.14
C ASN A 259 -12.16 18.54 3.73
N LEU A 260 -13.33 18.42 3.07
CA LEU A 260 -13.47 17.72 1.79
C LEU A 260 -12.51 18.23 0.70
N GLU A 261 -12.35 19.54 0.53
CA GLU A 261 -11.47 20.10 -0.51
C GLU A 261 -9.99 19.83 -0.19
N ASN A 262 -9.59 19.86 1.09
CA ASN A 262 -8.24 19.48 1.50
C ASN A 262 -8.00 17.98 1.31
N ALA A 263 -9.02 17.15 1.53
CA ALA A 263 -8.95 15.71 1.27
C ALA A 263 -8.75 15.42 -0.22
N LYS A 264 -9.47 16.08 -1.12
CA LYS A 264 -9.26 15.98 -2.58
C LYS A 264 -7.85 16.40 -2.98
N LEU A 265 -7.36 17.54 -2.46
CA LEU A 265 -5.99 17.99 -2.70
C LEU A 265 -4.95 16.97 -2.23
N PHE A 266 -5.21 16.28 -1.12
CA PHE A 266 -4.31 15.23 -0.62
C PHE A 266 -4.28 14.01 -1.55
N LEU A 267 -5.43 13.56 -2.07
CA LEU A 267 -5.49 12.46 -3.03
C LEU A 267 -4.78 12.84 -4.34
N ASP A 268 -4.99 14.05 -4.84
CA ASP A 268 -4.30 14.57 -6.03
C ASP A 268 -2.79 14.69 -5.80
N TYR A 269 -2.36 15.10 -4.60
CA TYR A 269 -0.96 15.13 -4.22
C TYR A 269 -0.36 13.72 -4.20
N CYS A 270 -1.01 12.74 -3.57
CA CYS A 270 -0.53 11.35 -3.52
C CYS A 270 -0.31 10.73 -4.91
N THR A 271 -1.09 11.16 -5.91
CA THR A 271 -1.02 10.68 -7.29
C THR A 271 -0.25 11.61 -8.23
N SER A 272 0.29 12.73 -7.74
CA SER A 272 1.07 13.68 -8.55
C SER A 272 2.39 13.06 -9.01
N TYR A 273 2.93 13.55 -10.14
CA TYR A 273 4.18 13.04 -10.71
C TYR A 273 5.34 13.11 -9.71
N ASP A 274 5.55 14.28 -9.10
CA ASP A 274 6.69 14.50 -8.19
C ASP A 274 6.58 13.61 -6.93
N THR A 275 5.39 13.48 -6.36
CA THR A 275 5.14 12.60 -5.21
C THR A 275 5.38 11.14 -5.58
N GLN A 276 4.88 10.70 -6.73
CA GLN A 276 5.06 9.32 -7.19
C GLN A 276 6.52 8.99 -7.52
N VAL A 277 7.29 9.95 -8.05
CA VAL A 277 8.74 9.80 -8.24
C VAL A 277 9.46 9.69 -6.89
N MET A 278 9.13 10.54 -5.93
CA MET A 278 9.68 10.49 -4.57
C MET A 278 9.33 9.16 -3.88
N MET A 279 8.06 8.74 -3.90
CA MET A 279 7.63 7.47 -3.32
C MET A 279 8.38 6.28 -3.91
N ASN A 280 8.53 6.27 -5.24
CA ASN A 280 9.18 5.18 -5.96
C ASN A 280 10.69 5.09 -5.67
N ASN A 281 11.39 6.22 -5.57
CA ASN A 281 12.85 6.24 -5.44
C ASN A 281 13.32 6.26 -3.97
N ASP A 282 12.61 6.97 -3.10
CA ASP A 282 13.07 7.24 -1.74
C ASP A 282 12.38 6.36 -0.68
N LEU A 283 11.15 5.90 -0.98
CA LEU A 283 10.35 5.11 -0.04
C LEU A 283 10.16 3.65 -0.44
N ASN A 284 10.69 3.23 -1.59
CA ASN A 284 10.49 1.89 -2.15
C ASN A 284 8.99 1.54 -2.32
N CYS A 285 8.16 2.54 -2.59
CA CYS A 285 6.75 2.41 -2.91
C CYS A 285 6.60 2.47 -4.43
N ARG A 286 6.19 1.38 -5.05
CA ARG A 286 6.06 1.30 -6.51
C ARG A 286 4.95 2.21 -7.03
N SER A 287 5.29 3.08 -8.01
CA SER A 287 4.33 4.02 -8.58
C SER A 287 3.14 3.36 -9.26
N VAL A 288 1.97 3.96 -9.12
CA VAL A 288 0.77 3.62 -9.89
C VAL A 288 0.75 4.29 -11.27
N ARG A 289 1.65 5.24 -11.55
CA ARG A 289 1.67 6.03 -12.79
C ARG A 289 2.48 5.33 -13.89
N ALA A 290 1.95 5.37 -15.10
CA ALA A 290 2.62 4.82 -16.28
C ALA A 290 3.80 5.67 -16.78
N ASP A 291 3.83 6.97 -16.43
CA ASP A 291 4.85 7.92 -16.87
C ASP A 291 6.01 8.11 -15.88
N VAL A 292 5.97 7.46 -14.71
CA VAL A 292 7.08 7.46 -13.74
C VAL A 292 8.09 6.38 -14.12
N PRO A 293 9.40 6.71 -14.24
CA PRO A 293 10.44 5.73 -14.54
C PRO A 293 10.51 4.62 -13.48
N ALA A 294 10.98 3.44 -13.88
CA ALA A 294 11.28 2.36 -12.94
C ALA A 294 12.23 2.84 -11.84
N SER A 295 12.02 2.35 -10.61
CA SER A 295 12.90 2.64 -9.47
C SER A 295 14.33 2.16 -9.73
N SER A 296 15.30 2.85 -9.18
CA SER A 296 16.69 2.37 -9.16
C SER A 296 16.93 1.23 -8.16
N THR A 297 15.98 1.01 -7.24
CA THR A 297 16.07 0.01 -6.15
C THR A 297 15.18 -1.21 -6.39
N LEU A 298 14.15 -1.09 -7.23
CA LEU A 298 13.20 -2.16 -7.54
C LEU A 298 13.31 -2.53 -9.04
N PRO A 299 13.22 -3.81 -9.41
CA PRO A 299 13.24 -4.22 -10.81
C PRO A 299 12.03 -3.64 -11.56
N ALA A 300 12.19 -3.40 -12.86
CA ALA A 300 11.08 -2.98 -13.69
C ALA A 300 9.98 -4.06 -13.71
N ALA A 301 8.72 -3.64 -13.70
CA ALA A 301 7.60 -4.59 -13.75
C ALA A 301 7.65 -5.52 -14.98
N SER A 302 8.22 -5.05 -16.09
CA SER A 302 8.43 -5.84 -17.30
C SER A 302 9.48 -6.96 -17.18
N GLU A 303 10.28 -6.95 -16.12
CA GLU A 303 11.29 -7.99 -15.83
C GLU A 303 10.74 -9.08 -14.92
N LEU A 304 9.51 -8.92 -14.43
CA LEU A 304 8.87 -9.80 -13.46
C LEU A 304 7.74 -10.60 -14.11
N ASN A 305 7.51 -11.80 -13.59
CA ASN A 305 6.35 -12.61 -13.95
C ASN A 305 5.14 -12.13 -13.12
N ILE A 306 4.37 -11.17 -13.66
CA ILE A 306 3.19 -10.63 -13.00
C ILE A 306 1.96 -11.44 -13.41
N LEU A 307 1.26 -11.97 -12.41
CA LEU A 307 0.06 -12.78 -12.61
C LEU A 307 -1.17 -11.89 -12.78
N ASP A 308 -2.04 -12.31 -13.68
CA ASP A 308 -3.41 -11.81 -13.75
C ASP A 308 -4.24 -12.55 -12.69
N ALA A 309 -4.55 -11.87 -11.61
CA ALA A 309 -5.36 -12.36 -10.51
C ALA A 309 -6.40 -11.30 -10.15
N PRO A 310 -7.64 -11.42 -10.64
CA PRO A 310 -8.67 -10.40 -10.45
C PRO A 310 -8.92 -10.10 -8.97
N GLU A 311 -8.74 -8.84 -8.57
CA GLU A 311 -8.87 -8.42 -7.18
C GLU A 311 -10.31 -8.58 -6.67
N GLU A 312 -11.29 -8.43 -7.56
CA GLU A 312 -12.71 -8.61 -7.26
C GLU A 312 -13.03 -10.06 -6.92
N GLU A 313 -12.45 -11.02 -7.67
CA GLU A 313 -12.61 -12.45 -7.41
C GLU A 313 -12.01 -12.84 -6.06
N ALA A 314 -10.77 -12.45 -5.80
CA ALA A 314 -10.12 -12.70 -4.50
C ALA A 314 -10.92 -12.07 -3.34
N SER A 315 -11.45 -10.85 -3.55
CA SER A 315 -12.29 -10.17 -2.55
C SER A 315 -13.62 -10.90 -2.29
N ALA A 316 -14.27 -11.41 -3.34
CA ALA A 316 -15.52 -12.15 -3.23
C ALA A 316 -15.35 -13.46 -2.44
N HIS A 317 -14.24 -14.16 -2.66
CA HIS A 317 -13.92 -15.44 -1.99
C HIS A 317 -13.15 -15.29 -0.68
N LYS A 318 -12.83 -14.08 -0.24
CA LYS A 318 -11.94 -13.86 0.92
C LYS A 318 -12.38 -14.64 2.17
N ALA A 319 -13.66 -14.61 2.51
CA ALA A 319 -14.15 -15.29 3.72
C ALA A 319 -13.98 -16.82 3.63
N GLU A 320 -14.33 -17.40 2.49
CA GLU A 320 -14.23 -18.81 2.19
C GLU A 320 -12.76 -19.28 2.20
N TRP A 321 -11.90 -18.58 1.48
CA TRP A 321 -10.48 -18.94 1.40
C TRP A 321 -9.76 -18.77 2.72
N MET A 322 -10.14 -17.79 3.53
CA MET A 322 -9.59 -17.59 4.87
C MET A 322 -10.00 -18.70 5.83
N GLU A 323 -11.26 -19.15 5.77
CA GLU A 323 -11.75 -20.31 6.53
C GLU A 323 -10.98 -21.58 6.12
N ARG A 324 -10.90 -21.86 4.81
CA ARG A 324 -10.17 -23.01 4.27
C ARG A 324 -8.69 -23.01 4.64
N PHE A 325 -8.01 -21.86 4.54
CA PHE A 325 -6.63 -21.75 5.00
C PHE A 325 -6.49 -22.07 6.49
N THR A 326 -7.41 -21.56 7.31
CA THR A 326 -7.39 -21.76 8.76
C THR A 326 -7.60 -23.24 9.11
N ASP A 327 -8.52 -23.90 8.44
CA ASP A 327 -8.79 -25.34 8.65
C ASP A 327 -7.58 -26.19 8.26
N ILE A 328 -7.00 -25.95 7.07
CA ILE A 328 -5.77 -26.62 6.63
C ILE A 328 -4.63 -26.39 7.63
N TYR A 329 -4.43 -25.16 8.09
CA TYR A 329 -3.36 -24.84 9.04
C TYR A 329 -3.54 -25.55 10.38
N ILE A 330 -4.77 -25.64 10.89
CA ILE A 330 -5.09 -26.34 12.14
C ILE A 330 -4.85 -27.85 12.00
N ASP A 331 -5.23 -28.44 10.87
CA ASP A 331 -5.08 -29.87 10.62
C ASP A 331 -3.61 -30.31 10.47
N MET A 332 -2.69 -29.36 10.16
CA MET A 332 -1.25 -29.61 10.00
C MET A 332 -0.44 -29.38 11.30
N GLN A 333 -1.05 -28.95 12.40
CA GLN A 333 -0.41 -28.81 13.71
C GLN A 333 -0.45 -30.08 14.52
#